data_c87770a98efd7d91e0e84e8ef1a98ef6
#
_entry.id   c87770a98efd7d91e0e84e8ef1a98ef6
#
_cell.length_a   1.000
_cell.length_b   1.000
_cell.length_c   1.000
_cell.angle_alpha   90.00
_cell.angle_beta   90.00
_cell.angle_gamma   90.00
#
_symmetry.space_group_name_H-M   'P 1'
#
loop_
_entity.id
_entity.type
_entity.pdbx_description
1 polymer ?
#
loop_
_entity_poly.entity_id
_entity_poly.type
_entity_poly.pdbx_seq_one_letter_code
_entity_poly.pdbx_strand_id
1 'polypeptide(L)'
;EIYTLSLHDALPIFGANASQLSLGKFSAICKDLAAQAIEGSISPDLLGGATFTVSNLGGFGIEHFTPLLNVPQTAILGVDAIFPRAYTDEKGKVRVEQRIGLSLTADHRVIDGADAARFLQDLVAFLENIELAALS
;
A
#
# COMPACT_ATOMS: atom_id res chain seq x y z
N GLU A 1 7.41 11.92 -4.03
CA GLU A 1 7.34 10.55 -3.52
C GLU A 1 6.85 9.62 -4.62
N ILE A 2 7.47 8.46 -4.73
CA ILE A 2 7.28 7.55 -5.85
C ILE A 2 6.89 6.19 -5.28
N TYR A 3 5.70 5.70 -5.61
CA TYR A 3 5.16 4.44 -5.11
C TYR A 3 5.31 3.34 -6.16
N THR A 4 5.68 2.15 -5.72
CA THR A 4 5.70 0.93 -6.54
C THR A 4 4.52 0.07 -6.14
N LEU A 5 3.70 -0.31 -7.11
CA LEU A 5 2.65 -1.34 -6.97
C LEU A 5 3.19 -2.67 -7.48
N SER A 6 3.17 -3.69 -6.64
CA SER A 6 3.49 -5.05 -7.06
C SER A 6 2.19 -5.76 -7.43
N LEU A 7 2.05 -6.15 -8.70
CA LEU A 7 0.93 -6.90 -9.23
C LEU A 7 1.40 -8.28 -9.71
N HIS A 8 0.63 -9.27 -9.42
CA HIS A 8 0.56 -10.68 -9.75
C HIS A 8 1.84 -11.51 -10.03
N ASP A 9 2.95 -10.95 -10.52
CA ASP A 9 4.19 -11.68 -10.82
C ASP A 9 5.44 -10.93 -10.32
N ALA A 10 5.32 -10.19 -9.20
CA ALA A 10 6.43 -9.53 -8.51
C ALA A 10 7.27 -8.55 -9.35
N LEU A 11 6.73 -8.03 -10.46
CA LEU A 11 7.34 -6.90 -11.15
C LEU A 11 6.88 -5.60 -10.48
N PRO A 12 7.80 -4.84 -9.86
CA PRO A 12 7.47 -3.54 -9.32
C PRO A 12 7.11 -2.57 -10.45
N ILE A 13 5.94 -1.94 -10.37
CA ILE A 13 5.50 -0.92 -11.31
C ILE A 13 5.75 0.44 -10.67
N PHE A 14 6.36 1.34 -11.42
CA PHE A 14 6.82 2.62 -10.94
C PHE A 14 5.88 3.77 -11.34
N GLY A 15 5.29 4.45 -10.37
CA GLY A 15 4.50 5.66 -10.57
C GLY A 15 5.26 6.92 -10.16
N ALA A 16 5.84 7.64 -11.14
CA ALA A 16 6.57 8.89 -10.87
C ALA A 16 5.62 9.99 -10.40
N ASN A 17 6.03 10.73 -9.35
CA ASN A 17 5.31 11.91 -8.84
C ASN A 17 3.85 11.64 -8.44
N ALA A 18 3.58 10.48 -7.83
CA ALA A 18 2.23 10.07 -7.43
C ALA A 18 1.50 11.11 -6.55
N SER A 19 2.26 11.84 -5.70
CA SER A 19 1.73 12.89 -4.82
C SER A 19 1.15 14.11 -5.57
N GLN A 20 1.47 14.28 -6.84
CA GLN A 20 0.98 15.38 -7.68
C GLN A 20 -0.22 14.97 -8.55
N LEU A 21 -0.64 13.71 -8.48
CA LEU A 21 -1.71 13.16 -9.29
C LEU A 21 -3.03 13.14 -8.52
N SER A 22 -4.13 13.43 -9.21
CA SER A 22 -5.45 13.10 -8.65
C SER A 22 -5.62 11.59 -8.58
N LEU A 23 -6.46 11.10 -7.67
CA LEU A 23 -6.75 9.68 -7.49
C LEU A 23 -7.19 9.01 -8.81
N GLY A 24 -8.02 9.68 -9.60
CA GLY A 24 -8.48 9.17 -10.90
C GLY A 24 -7.35 9.02 -11.91
N LYS A 25 -6.45 10.01 -12.01
CA LYS A 25 -5.27 9.93 -12.89
C LYS A 25 -4.31 8.84 -12.43
N PHE A 26 -4.04 8.76 -11.12
CA PHE A 26 -3.18 7.74 -10.55
C PHE A 26 -3.73 6.32 -10.85
N SER A 27 -5.04 6.10 -10.62
CA SER A 27 -5.70 4.82 -10.93
C SER A 27 -5.59 4.44 -12.41
N ALA A 28 -5.75 5.41 -13.33
CA ALA A 28 -5.61 5.16 -14.76
C ALA A 28 -4.19 4.74 -15.15
N ILE A 29 -3.17 5.43 -14.61
CA ILE A 29 -1.75 5.10 -14.82
C ILE A 29 -1.43 3.71 -14.28
N CYS A 30 -1.90 3.36 -13.09
CA CYS A 30 -1.66 2.04 -12.51
C CYS A 30 -2.26 0.92 -13.38
N LYS A 31 -3.46 1.11 -13.92
CA LYS A 31 -4.10 0.14 -14.82
C LYS A 31 -3.35 -0.04 -16.13
N ASP A 32 -2.90 1.06 -16.72
CA ASP A 32 -2.11 1.04 -17.96
C ASP A 32 -0.75 0.33 -17.75
N LEU A 33 -0.02 0.69 -16.70
CA LEU A 33 1.24 0.05 -16.37
C LEU A 33 1.08 -1.45 -16.06
N ALA A 34 -0.01 -1.82 -15.38
CA ALA A 34 -0.33 -3.22 -15.11
C ALA A 34 -0.57 -4.00 -16.41
N ALA A 35 -1.30 -3.43 -17.35
CA ALA A 35 -1.53 -4.04 -18.67
C ALA A 35 -0.21 -4.23 -19.42
N GLN A 36 0.63 -3.19 -19.48
CA GLN A 36 1.95 -3.26 -20.11
C GLN A 36 2.86 -4.32 -19.47
N ALA A 37 2.81 -4.47 -18.14
CA ALA A 37 3.58 -5.49 -17.42
C ALA A 37 3.12 -6.91 -17.78
N ILE A 38 1.82 -7.15 -17.88
CA ILE A 38 1.24 -8.45 -18.28
C ILE A 38 1.61 -8.77 -19.74
N GLU A 39 1.59 -7.79 -20.63
CA GLU A 39 1.95 -7.93 -22.03
C GLU A 39 3.47 -8.03 -22.27
N GLY A 40 4.29 -7.78 -21.25
CA GLY A 40 5.75 -7.74 -21.36
C GLY A 40 6.27 -6.53 -22.15
N SER A 41 5.45 -5.49 -22.34
CA SER A 41 5.77 -4.28 -23.10
C SER A 41 6.24 -3.10 -22.25
N ILE A 42 6.30 -3.28 -20.92
CA ILE A 42 6.70 -2.21 -19.98
C ILE A 42 8.15 -1.79 -20.22
N SER A 43 8.40 -0.48 -20.22
CA SER A 43 9.76 0.06 -20.33
C SER A 43 10.59 -0.31 -19.10
N PRO A 44 11.85 -0.80 -19.27
CA PRO A 44 12.75 -1.08 -18.15
C PRO A 44 12.97 0.11 -17.21
N ASP A 45 12.89 1.34 -17.71
CA ASP A 45 13.03 2.57 -16.93
C ASP A 45 11.90 2.74 -15.90
N LEU A 46 10.76 2.08 -16.11
CA LEU A 46 9.61 2.09 -15.21
C LEU A 46 9.63 0.97 -14.17
N LEU A 47 10.70 0.16 -14.16
CA LEU A 47 10.87 -0.92 -13.19
C LEU A 47 11.78 -0.55 -12.01
N GLY A 48 12.30 0.67 -11.97
CA GLY A 48 13.24 1.12 -10.94
C GLY A 48 13.06 2.58 -10.54
N GLY A 49 13.81 3.00 -9.50
CA GLY A 49 13.85 4.40 -9.06
C GLY A 49 12.74 4.78 -8.05
N ALA A 50 11.89 3.85 -7.63
CA ALA A 50 10.90 4.10 -6.60
C ALA A 50 11.56 4.35 -5.22
N THR A 51 10.94 5.22 -4.41
CA THR A 51 11.37 5.52 -3.04
C THR A 51 10.60 4.74 -1.99
N PHE A 52 9.41 4.25 -2.36
CA PHE A 52 8.50 3.50 -1.49
C PHE A 52 7.73 2.46 -2.30
N THR A 53 7.49 1.29 -1.74
CA THR A 53 6.70 0.22 -2.37
C THR A 53 5.41 -0.04 -1.61
N VAL A 54 4.33 -0.29 -2.34
CA VAL A 54 3.09 -0.87 -1.81
C VAL A 54 2.91 -2.26 -2.43
N SER A 55 2.84 -3.30 -1.60
CA SER A 55 2.58 -4.68 -2.02
C SER A 55 1.22 -5.13 -1.52
N ASN A 56 0.34 -5.56 -2.43
CA ASN A 56 -1.01 -5.97 -2.09
C ASN A 56 -1.20 -7.46 -2.39
N LEU A 57 -1.38 -8.26 -1.34
CA LEU A 57 -1.68 -9.69 -1.42
C LEU A 57 -3.13 -10.01 -1.02
N GLY A 58 -3.96 -8.98 -0.84
CA GLY A 58 -5.36 -9.12 -0.47
C GLY A 58 -6.17 -9.92 -1.48
N GLY A 59 -5.89 -9.77 -2.77
CA GLY A 59 -6.53 -10.54 -3.85
C GLY A 59 -6.26 -12.05 -3.79
N PHE A 60 -5.22 -12.47 -3.08
CA PHE A 60 -4.88 -13.87 -2.83
C PHE A 60 -5.48 -14.41 -1.52
N GLY A 61 -6.25 -13.62 -0.79
CA GLY A 61 -6.81 -14.02 0.50
C GLY A 61 -5.77 -14.10 1.62
N ILE A 62 -4.63 -13.43 1.49
CA ILE A 62 -3.59 -13.42 2.52
C ILE A 62 -3.99 -12.46 3.63
N GLU A 63 -4.11 -13.00 4.84
CA GLU A 63 -4.57 -12.27 6.02
C GLU A 63 -3.46 -11.45 6.69
N HIS A 64 -2.23 -11.93 6.63
CA HIS A 64 -1.04 -11.28 7.18
C HIS A 64 0.21 -11.70 6.41
N PHE A 65 1.08 -10.75 6.10
CA PHE A 65 2.40 -11.04 5.61
C PHE A 65 3.37 -9.92 6.01
N THR A 66 4.65 -10.22 5.99
CA THR A 66 5.72 -9.24 6.21
C THR A 66 6.42 -9.00 4.88
N PRO A 67 6.22 -7.85 4.23
CA PRO A 67 6.88 -7.54 2.97
C PRO A 67 8.39 -7.38 3.18
N LEU A 68 9.18 -7.83 2.19
CA LEU A 68 10.61 -7.63 2.18
C LEU A 68 10.95 -6.30 1.52
N LEU A 69 11.91 -5.57 2.10
CA LEU A 69 12.37 -4.29 1.54
C LEU A 69 12.98 -4.49 0.15
N ASN A 70 12.57 -3.62 -0.77
CA ASN A 70 13.14 -3.51 -2.11
C ASN A 70 14.28 -2.49 -2.07
N VAL A 71 15.49 -2.97 -1.76
CA VAL A 71 16.68 -2.11 -1.65
C VAL A 71 16.93 -1.37 -2.98
N PRO A 72 17.22 -0.06 -2.95
CA PRO A 72 17.62 0.81 -1.83
C PRO A 72 16.47 1.57 -1.12
N GLN A 73 15.22 1.20 -1.33
CA GLN A 73 14.10 1.84 -0.67
C GLN A 73 14.16 1.65 0.85
N THR A 74 13.63 2.61 1.59
CA THR A 74 13.69 2.62 3.05
C THR A 74 12.47 2.03 3.73
N ALA A 75 11.36 1.88 2.99
CA ALA A 75 10.13 1.29 3.52
C ALA A 75 9.29 0.61 2.42
N ILE A 76 8.47 -0.35 2.85
CA ILE A 76 7.47 -1.04 2.04
C ILE A 76 6.22 -1.29 2.87
N LEU A 77 5.06 -0.97 2.31
CA LEU A 77 3.75 -1.22 2.90
C LEU A 77 3.13 -2.49 2.31
N GLY A 78 2.79 -3.44 3.16
CA GLY A 78 1.97 -4.60 2.83
C GLY A 78 0.49 -4.29 3.06
N VAL A 79 -0.35 -4.68 2.11
CA VAL A 79 -1.81 -4.59 2.19
C VAL A 79 -2.39 -5.99 2.14
N ASP A 80 -3.11 -6.36 3.21
CA ASP A 80 -3.67 -7.69 3.40
C ASP A 80 -5.07 -7.81 2.78
N ALA A 81 -5.66 -8.99 2.83
CA ALA A 81 -7.05 -9.22 2.46
C ALA A 81 -8.00 -8.58 3.49
N ILE A 82 -9.25 -8.36 3.05
CA ILE A 82 -10.32 -7.89 3.92
C ILE A 82 -10.97 -9.09 4.59
N PHE A 83 -10.99 -9.11 5.93
CA PHE A 83 -11.60 -10.16 6.73
C PHE A 83 -12.59 -9.62 7.75
N PRO A 84 -13.66 -10.39 8.07
CA PRO A 84 -14.52 -10.07 9.18
C PRO A 84 -13.77 -10.24 10.51
N ARG A 85 -13.77 -9.21 11.35
CA ARG A 85 -13.19 -9.23 12.71
C ARG A 85 -14.24 -8.95 13.75
N ALA A 86 -14.32 -9.82 14.75
CA ALA A 86 -15.15 -9.61 15.92
C ALA A 86 -14.43 -8.70 16.93
N TYR A 87 -15.15 -7.74 17.47
CA TYR A 87 -14.68 -6.89 18.56
C TYR A 87 -15.80 -6.64 19.57
N THR A 88 -15.46 -6.16 20.74
CA THR A 88 -16.42 -5.78 21.77
C THR A 88 -16.58 -4.27 21.79
N ASP A 89 -17.80 -3.78 21.59
CA ASP A 89 -18.10 -2.36 21.67
C ASP A 89 -18.07 -1.84 23.13
N GLU A 90 -18.16 -0.50 23.30
CA GLU A 90 -18.14 0.15 24.63
C GLU A 90 -19.24 -0.35 25.58
N LYS A 91 -20.30 -0.94 25.04
CA LYS A 91 -21.43 -1.52 25.79
C LYS A 91 -21.26 -3.02 26.08
N GLY A 92 -20.09 -3.59 25.78
CA GLY A 92 -19.79 -4.99 25.99
C GLY A 92 -20.44 -5.95 24.99
N LYS A 93 -21.01 -5.46 23.87
CA LYS A 93 -21.61 -6.29 22.82
C LYS A 93 -20.58 -6.68 21.79
N VAL A 94 -20.61 -7.93 21.38
CA VAL A 94 -19.81 -8.42 20.25
C VAL A 94 -20.37 -7.84 18.94
N ARG A 95 -19.48 -7.22 18.18
CA ARG A 95 -19.72 -6.68 16.84
C ARG A 95 -18.79 -7.37 15.85
N VAL A 96 -19.16 -7.34 14.58
CA VAL A 96 -18.32 -7.81 13.48
C VAL A 96 -18.23 -6.71 12.45
N GLU A 97 -17.02 -6.40 12.03
CA GLU A 97 -16.75 -5.42 10.98
C GLU A 97 -15.71 -5.96 10.01
N GLN A 98 -15.71 -5.46 8.78
CA GLN A 98 -14.68 -5.75 7.80
C GLN A 98 -13.42 -4.93 8.12
N ARG A 99 -12.29 -5.60 8.24
CA ARG A 99 -10.99 -4.96 8.47
C ARG A 99 -9.98 -5.40 7.43
N ILE A 100 -9.12 -4.46 7.04
CA ILE A 100 -7.95 -4.71 6.22
C ILE A 100 -6.71 -4.54 7.10
N GLY A 101 -5.74 -5.44 6.96
CA GLY A 101 -4.46 -5.32 7.64
C GLY A 101 -3.47 -4.50 6.82
N LEU A 102 -2.64 -3.72 7.51
CA LEU A 102 -1.53 -2.99 6.93
C LEU A 102 -0.26 -3.33 7.69
N SER A 103 0.78 -3.73 6.96
CA SER A 103 2.09 -4.11 7.52
C SER A 103 3.16 -3.21 6.92
N LEU A 104 3.95 -2.54 7.76
CA LEU A 104 5.05 -1.70 7.30
C LEU A 104 6.38 -2.36 7.68
N THR A 105 7.23 -2.59 6.68
CA THR A 105 8.65 -2.93 6.90
C THR A 105 9.48 -1.69 6.58
N ALA A 106 10.35 -1.29 7.51
CA ALA A 106 11.22 -0.13 7.37
C ALA A 106 12.67 -0.49 7.67
N ASP A 107 13.61 0.21 7.03
CA ASP A 107 15.04 0.11 7.32
C ASP A 107 15.35 0.85 8.63
N HIS A 108 15.59 0.09 9.69
CA HIS A 108 15.82 0.65 11.03
C HIS A 108 17.12 1.47 11.15
N ARG A 109 17.95 1.49 10.11
CA ARG A 109 19.14 2.36 10.05
C ARG A 109 18.78 3.82 9.77
N VAL A 110 17.57 4.08 9.21
CA VAL A 110 17.11 5.42 8.80
C VAL A 110 15.74 5.78 9.37
N ILE A 111 14.94 4.81 9.81
CA ILE A 111 13.58 5.02 10.34
C ILE A 111 13.45 4.32 11.68
N ASP A 112 13.16 5.07 12.73
CA ASP A 112 12.88 4.52 14.04
C ASP A 112 11.49 3.89 14.11
N GLY A 113 11.33 2.89 15.01
CA GLY A 113 10.06 2.21 15.19
C GLY A 113 8.90 3.15 15.56
N ALA A 114 9.19 4.22 16.30
CA ALA A 114 8.20 5.22 16.65
C ALA A 114 7.73 6.04 15.45
N ASP A 115 8.62 6.35 14.50
CA ASP A 115 8.28 7.06 13.27
C ASP A 115 7.47 6.18 12.33
N ALA A 116 7.86 4.91 12.20
CA ALA A 116 7.10 3.92 11.44
C ALA A 116 5.68 3.72 12.01
N ALA A 117 5.54 3.68 13.33
CA ALA A 117 4.23 3.56 13.99
C ALA A 117 3.37 4.80 13.78
N ARG A 118 3.92 6.01 13.87
CA ARG A 118 3.19 7.26 13.60
C ARG A 118 2.71 7.32 12.15
N PHE A 119 3.58 6.94 11.20
CA PHE A 119 3.18 6.87 9.78
C PHE A 119 1.97 5.94 9.58
N LEU A 120 1.99 4.73 10.16
CA LEU A 120 0.84 3.82 10.07
C LEU A 120 -0.41 4.38 10.73
N GLN A 121 -0.28 5.04 11.87
CA GLN A 121 -1.40 5.67 12.58
C GLN A 121 -2.04 6.77 11.73
N ASP A 122 -1.23 7.65 11.14
CA ASP A 122 -1.71 8.72 10.26
C ASP A 122 -2.34 8.15 8.99
N LEU A 123 -1.76 7.13 8.40
CA LEU A 123 -2.30 6.44 7.23
C LEU A 123 -3.67 5.81 7.52
N VAL A 124 -3.82 5.12 8.64
CA VAL A 124 -5.11 4.54 9.06
C VAL A 124 -6.15 5.64 9.26
N ALA A 125 -5.81 6.69 10.00
CA ALA A 125 -6.71 7.82 10.21
C ALA A 125 -7.14 8.50 8.90
N PHE A 126 -6.23 8.62 7.94
CA PHE A 126 -6.53 9.15 6.60
C PHE A 126 -7.49 8.22 5.82
N LEU A 127 -7.22 6.91 5.81
CA LEU A 127 -8.05 5.93 5.10
C LEU A 127 -9.45 5.81 5.70
N GLU A 128 -9.59 5.88 7.01
CA GLU A 128 -10.89 5.85 7.70
C GLU A 128 -11.73 7.11 7.41
N ASN A 129 -11.10 8.20 6.96
CA ASN A 129 -11.74 9.47 6.63
C ASN A 129 -11.56 9.86 5.15
N ILE A 130 -11.33 8.90 4.27
CA ILE A 130 -10.95 9.15 2.86
C ILE A 130 -12.01 9.97 2.08
N GLU A 131 -13.27 9.87 2.44
CA GLU A 131 -14.35 10.69 1.85
C GLU A 131 -14.13 12.18 2.08
N LEU A 132 -13.65 12.57 3.26
CA LEU A 132 -13.32 13.97 3.57
C LEU A 132 -12.08 14.43 2.80
N ALA A 133 -11.09 13.55 2.63
CA ALA A 133 -9.88 13.86 1.87
C ALA A 133 -10.12 13.95 0.36
N ALA A 134 -11.12 13.26 -0.18
CA ALA A 134 -11.48 13.32 -1.60
C ALA A 134 -12.23 14.61 -1.98
N LEU A 135 -12.69 15.40 -0.99
CA LEU A 135 -13.40 16.66 -1.18
C LEU A 135 -12.50 17.90 -1.03
N SER A 136 -11.25 17.71 -0.63
CA SER A 136 -10.23 18.76 -0.47
C SER A 136 -9.28 18.79 -1.67
#